data_d4a2f68e91a97382e9311cb3914ed2ed
#
_entry.id   d4a2f68e91a97382e9311cb3914ed2ed
#
_cell.length_a   1.000
_cell.length_b   1.000
_cell.length_c   1.000
_cell.angle_alpha   90.00
_cell.angle_beta   90.00
_cell.angle_gamma   90.00
#
_symmetry.space_group_name_H-M   'P 1'
#
loop_
_entity.id
_entity.type
_entity.pdbx_description
1 polymer ?
#
loop_
_entity_poly.entity_id
_entity_poly.type
_entity_poly.pdbx_seq_one_letter_code
_entity_poly.pdbx_strand_id
1 'polypeptide(L)'
;MDHYLEIRVLPDPEFSEEMLMAALVAKLHRALGQRGQGDIGISFPEYGIKSGPVLRLHGTHPALSDLESLIWRKGLSDYCMSSGIQPVPDVSQWRCVSRVQVKSSAQRLMRRSVKKGWLTEEEAQQRLLTMQEARTDLPWLNLRSLSTGQSFKLFIRHGELLSAPVSGLFTSYGLSATATVPWF
;
A
#
# COMPACT_ATOMS: atom_id res chain seq x y z
N MET A 1 19.11 -1.69 -1.78
CA MET A 1 18.24 -2.50 -0.91
C MET A 1 18.80 -3.90 -0.90
N ASP A 2 19.42 -4.26 0.17
CA ASP A 2 20.18 -5.51 0.34
C ASP A 2 19.66 -6.35 1.50
N HIS A 3 18.69 -5.83 2.25
CA HIS A 3 18.02 -6.51 3.36
C HIS A 3 16.49 -6.38 3.24
N TYR A 4 15.82 -7.30 3.91
CA TYR A 4 14.37 -7.30 4.02
C TYR A 4 13.92 -7.73 5.43
N LEU A 5 12.68 -7.46 5.73
CA LEU A 5 11.97 -7.86 6.93
C LEU A 5 10.56 -8.28 6.54
N GLU A 6 10.18 -9.51 6.85
CA GLU A 6 8.80 -9.97 6.67
C GLU A 6 8.01 -9.89 7.96
N ILE A 7 6.77 -9.49 7.82
CA ILE A 7 5.80 -9.51 8.90
C ILE A 7 4.56 -10.24 8.39
N ARG A 8 4.26 -11.36 9.00
CA ARG A 8 3.07 -12.17 8.71
C ARG A 8 2.01 -11.89 9.75
N VAL A 9 0.82 -11.50 9.33
CA VAL A 9 -0.35 -11.45 10.22
C VAL A 9 -0.81 -12.87 10.52
N LEU A 10 -1.19 -13.12 11.77
CA LEU A 10 -1.61 -14.43 12.25
C LEU A 10 -3.14 -14.54 12.18
N PRO A 11 -3.67 -15.74 11.93
CA PRO A 11 -5.10 -15.97 12.02
C PRO A 11 -5.63 -15.63 13.41
N ASP A 12 -6.74 -14.91 13.46
CA ASP A 12 -7.40 -14.52 14.71
C ASP A 12 -8.91 -14.67 14.57
N PRO A 13 -9.65 -15.18 15.60
CA PRO A 13 -11.09 -15.38 15.51
C PRO A 13 -11.90 -14.07 15.51
N GLU A 14 -11.35 -12.97 16.03
CA GLU A 14 -12.06 -11.69 16.15
C GLU A 14 -11.70 -10.73 15.01
N PHE A 15 -10.48 -10.83 14.45
CA PHE A 15 -9.97 -9.89 13.45
C PHE A 15 -9.62 -10.62 12.14
N SER A 16 -10.19 -10.16 11.05
CA SER A 16 -9.83 -10.70 9.74
C SER A 16 -8.40 -10.31 9.34
N GLU A 17 -7.77 -11.13 8.50
CA GLU A 17 -6.44 -10.88 7.94
C GLU A 17 -6.34 -9.48 7.32
N GLU A 18 -7.38 -9.06 6.59
CA GLU A 18 -7.41 -7.73 5.96
C GLU A 18 -7.45 -6.60 6.99
N MET A 19 -8.15 -6.79 8.10
CA MET A 19 -8.19 -5.79 9.19
C MET A 19 -6.82 -5.67 9.87
N LEU A 20 -6.19 -6.80 10.16
CA LEU A 20 -4.85 -6.83 10.77
C LEU A 20 -3.79 -6.24 9.83
N MET A 21 -3.82 -6.61 8.53
CA MET A 21 -2.91 -6.04 7.54
C MET A 21 -3.12 -4.54 7.36
N ALA A 22 -4.36 -4.07 7.31
CA ALA A 22 -4.66 -2.64 7.24
C ALA A 22 -4.16 -1.87 8.48
N ALA A 23 -4.33 -2.44 9.68
CA ALA A 23 -3.80 -1.86 10.92
C ALA A 23 -2.26 -1.82 10.92
N LEU A 24 -1.60 -2.89 10.45
CA LEU A 24 -0.15 -2.99 10.33
C LEU A 24 0.39 -1.91 9.37
N VAL A 25 -0.18 -1.79 8.17
CA VAL A 25 0.22 -0.77 7.18
C VAL A 25 -0.08 0.65 7.68
N ALA A 26 -1.16 0.87 8.41
CA ALA A 26 -1.44 2.18 9.01
C ALA A 26 -0.42 2.59 10.07
N LYS A 27 0.10 1.65 10.86
CA LYS A 27 1.19 1.89 11.82
C LYS A 27 2.52 2.13 11.09
N LEU A 28 2.83 1.33 10.08
CA LEU A 28 4.02 1.50 9.25
C LEU A 28 4.04 2.88 8.58
N HIS A 29 2.92 3.30 7.99
CA HIS A 29 2.79 4.62 7.37
C HIS A 29 3.19 5.76 8.32
N ARG A 30 2.77 5.69 9.58
CA ARG A 30 3.15 6.68 10.60
C ARG A 30 4.64 6.64 10.91
N ALA A 31 5.20 5.45 11.10
CA ALA A 31 6.61 5.29 11.39
C ALA A 31 7.50 5.77 10.24
N LEU A 32 7.16 5.40 8.99
CA LEU A 32 7.88 5.89 7.81
C LEU A 32 7.73 7.41 7.63
N GLY A 33 6.53 7.95 7.91
CA GLY A 33 6.31 9.39 7.90
C GLY A 33 7.12 10.14 8.95
N GLN A 34 7.27 9.57 10.15
CA GLN A 34 8.11 10.12 11.23
C GLN A 34 9.60 10.09 10.85
N ARG A 35 10.07 9.02 10.21
CA ARG A 35 11.45 8.94 9.73
C ARG A 35 11.74 9.91 8.58
N GLY A 36 10.82 10.07 7.65
CA GLY A 36 10.92 11.01 6.53
C GLY A 36 12.04 10.73 5.51
N GLN A 37 12.68 9.55 5.54
CA GLN A 37 13.87 9.22 4.73
C GLN A 37 13.52 8.74 3.31
N GLY A 38 12.38 8.07 3.13
CA GLY A 38 11.99 7.51 1.82
C GLY A 38 12.88 6.38 1.32
N ASP A 39 13.57 5.68 2.21
CA ASP A 39 14.59 4.66 1.95
C ASP A 39 14.08 3.21 2.14
N ILE A 40 12.82 3.05 2.55
CA ILE A 40 12.18 1.75 2.76
C ILE A 40 11.02 1.59 1.80
N GLY A 41 11.08 0.52 0.99
CA GLY A 41 10.00 0.06 0.13
C GLY A 41 9.22 -1.09 0.75
N ILE A 42 7.98 -1.31 0.29
CA ILE A 42 7.18 -2.47 0.71
C ILE A 42 6.70 -3.29 -0.49
N SER A 43 6.41 -4.55 -0.21
CA SER A 43 5.70 -5.45 -1.12
C SER A 43 4.81 -6.41 -0.35
N PHE A 44 3.93 -7.07 -1.11
CA PHE A 44 3.03 -8.10 -0.59
C PHE A 44 3.27 -9.39 -1.39
N PRO A 45 4.20 -10.25 -0.96
CA PRO A 45 4.61 -11.41 -1.76
C PRO A 45 3.48 -12.40 -2.05
N GLU A 46 2.54 -12.56 -1.12
CA GLU A 46 1.41 -13.48 -1.23
C GLU A 46 0.10 -12.77 -1.67
N TYR A 47 0.22 -11.66 -2.41
CA TYR A 47 -0.96 -10.95 -2.90
C TYR A 47 -1.73 -11.76 -3.95
N GLY A 48 -3.05 -11.58 -3.95
CA GLY A 48 -3.97 -12.09 -4.95
C GLY A 48 -5.07 -11.04 -5.20
N ILE A 49 -6.32 -11.42 -5.02
CA ILE A 49 -7.47 -10.47 -5.02
C ILE A 49 -7.33 -9.47 -3.83
N LYS A 50 -6.66 -9.91 -2.75
CA LYS A 50 -6.35 -9.11 -1.56
C LYS A 50 -4.84 -9.01 -1.38
N SER A 51 -4.40 -8.25 -0.38
CA SER A 51 -2.97 -8.07 -0.07
C SER A 51 -2.25 -9.35 0.38
N GLY A 52 -2.99 -10.34 0.87
CA GLY A 52 -2.44 -11.53 1.52
C GLY A 52 -1.89 -11.24 2.94
N PRO A 53 -1.45 -12.30 3.64
CA PRO A 53 -1.04 -12.24 5.04
C PRO A 53 0.38 -11.69 5.27
N VAL A 54 1.19 -11.48 4.23
CA VAL A 54 2.59 -11.10 4.36
C VAL A 54 2.85 -9.69 3.85
N LEU A 55 3.42 -8.87 4.73
CA LEU A 55 4.01 -7.59 4.41
C LEU A 55 5.54 -7.73 4.43
N ARG A 56 6.20 -7.45 3.33
CA ARG A 56 7.67 -7.44 3.24
C ARG A 56 8.16 -6.02 3.09
N LEU A 57 9.08 -5.62 3.98
CA LEU A 57 9.78 -4.34 3.95
C LEU A 57 11.16 -4.56 3.33
N HIS A 58 11.59 -3.63 2.49
CA HIS A 58 12.88 -3.68 1.80
C HIS A 58 13.67 -2.42 2.11
N GLY A 59 14.94 -2.57 2.45
CA GLY A 59 15.81 -1.44 2.78
C GLY A 59 17.27 -1.86 2.88
N THR A 60 18.08 -1.02 3.51
CA THR A 60 19.38 -1.40 4.04
C THR A 60 19.22 -1.90 5.47
N HIS A 61 20.17 -2.68 5.97
CA HIS A 61 20.14 -3.14 7.36
C HIS A 61 20.00 -1.97 8.36
N PRO A 62 20.75 -0.86 8.25
CA PRO A 62 20.60 0.27 9.15
C PRO A 62 19.20 0.92 9.05
N ALA A 63 18.64 1.06 7.84
CA ALA A 63 17.31 1.66 7.65
C ALA A 63 16.20 0.83 8.32
N LEU A 64 16.25 -0.50 8.17
CA LEU A 64 15.29 -1.40 8.80
C LEU A 64 15.49 -1.47 10.32
N SER A 65 16.74 -1.46 10.82
CA SER A 65 17.03 -1.42 12.27
C SER A 65 16.52 -0.13 12.92
N ASP A 66 16.71 0.99 12.25
CA ASP A 66 16.22 2.29 12.70
C ASP A 66 14.67 2.31 12.75
N LEU A 67 13.99 1.75 11.74
CA LEU A 67 12.54 1.59 11.78
C LEU A 67 12.07 0.70 12.95
N GLU A 68 12.72 -0.44 13.17
CA GLU A 68 12.36 -1.37 14.26
C GLU A 68 12.57 -0.73 15.65
N SER A 69 13.57 0.16 15.80
CA SER A 69 13.82 0.89 17.04
C SER A 69 12.64 1.77 17.49
N LEU A 70 11.77 2.17 16.58
CA LEU A 70 10.56 2.94 16.89
C LEU A 70 9.44 2.09 17.53
N ILE A 71 9.63 0.78 17.68
CA ILE A 71 8.64 -0.16 18.24
C ILE A 71 7.25 0.07 17.60
N TRP A 72 7.25 0.36 16.31
CA TRP A 72 6.06 0.81 15.56
C TRP A 72 4.91 -0.19 15.55
N ARG A 73 5.18 -1.49 15.79
CA ARG A 73 4.16 -2.55 15.86
C ARG A 73 3.49 -2.69 17.23
N LYS A 74 3.78 -1.79 18.18
CA LYS A 74 3.19 -1.84 19.53
C LYS A 74 1.66 -2.00 19.47
N GLY A 75 1.13 -3.02 20.18
CA GLY A 75 -0.29 -3.38 20.20
C GLY A 75 -0.76 -4.25 19.00
N LEU A 76 0.18 -4.67 18.13
CA LEU A 76 -0.06 -5.70 17.10
C LEU A 76 0.92 -6.87 17.22
N SER A 77 1.78 -6.89 18.24
CA SER A 77 2.83 -7.91 18.40
C SER A 77 2.25 -9.31 18.52
N ASP A 78 1.10 -9.46 19.15
CA ASP A 78 0.45 -10.76 19.37
C ASP A 78 -0.30 -11.26 18.12
N TYR A 79 -0.53 -10.38 17.16
CA TYR A 79 -1.25 -10.66 15.92
C TYR A 79 -0.33 -10.78 14.70
N CYS A 80 0.97 -10.70 14.89
CA CYS A 80 1.91 -10.83 13.78
C CYS A 80 3.24 -11.45 14.21
N MET A 81 3.85 -12.17 13.28
CA MET A 81 5.17 -12.76 13.42
C MET A 81 6.15 -12.07 12.47
N SER A 82 7.36 -11.79 12.98
CA SER A 82 8.43 -11.16 12.22
C SER A 82 9.55 -12.15 11.91
N SER A 83 10.10 -12.10 10.70
CA SER A 83 11.28 -12.89 10.33
C SER A 83 12.58 -12.38 10.97
N GLY A 84 12.56 -11.17 11.55
CA GLY A 84 13.78 -10.40 11.75
C GLY A 84 14.36 -9.87 10.43
N ILE A 85 15.39 -9.01 10.54
CA ILE A 85 16.06 -8.45 9.36
C ILE A 85 16.97 -9.52 8.75
N GLN A 86 16.77 -9.80 7.46
CA GLN A 86 17.50 -10.82 6.71
C GLN A 86 18.16 -10.20 5.48
N PRO A 87 19.30 -10.73 5.01
CA PRO A 87 19.85 -10.34 3.73
C PRO A 87 18.91 -10.79 2.59
N VAL A 88 18.76 -9.95 1.57
CA VAL A 88 18.05 -10.34 0.36
C VAL A 88 18.81 -11.47 -0.33
N PRO A 89 18.15 -12.60 -0.67
CA PRO A 89 18.80 -13.67 -1.41
C PRO A 89 19.25 -13.17 -2.79
N ASP A 90 20.07 -13.96 -3.48
CA ASP A 90 20.45 -13.65 -4.86
C ASP A 90 19.21 -13.53 -5.72
N VAL A 91 18.93 -12.31 -6.15
CA VAL A 91 17.75 -12.00 -6.97
C VAL A 91 18.16 -11.47 -8.33
N SER A 92 17.41 -11.85 -9.35
CA SER A 92 17.57 -11.39 -10.73
C SER A 92 16.43 -10.50 -11.19
N GLN A 93 15.47 -10.24 -10.31
CA GLN A 93 14.24 -9.53 -10.67
C GLN A 93 13.89 -8.46 -9.64
N TRP A 94 13.36 -7.37 -10.14
CA TRP A 94 12.87 -6.24 -9.34
C TRP A 94 11.50 -5.83 -9.83
N ARG A 95 10.71 -5.22 -8.96
CA ARG A 95 9.42 -4.67 -9.39
C ARG A 95 9.05 -3.42 -8.63
N CYS A 96 8.35 -2.54 -9.32
CA CYS A 96 7.75 -1.36 -8.72
C CYS A 96 6.47 -1.75 -7.99
N VAL A 97 6.29 -1.28 -6.76
CA VAL A 97 5.05 -1.44 -6.00
C VAL A 97 4.46 -0.06 -5.78
N SER A 98 3.35 0.22 -6.44
CA SER A 98 2.78 1.56 -6.55
C SER A 98 1.35 1.66 -6.05
N ARG A 99 0.99 2.86 -5.59
CA ARG A 99 -0.41 3.21 -5.31
C ARG A 99 -1.13 3.50 -6.61
N VAL A 100 -2.33 2.94 -6.77
CA VAL A 100 -3.25 3.31 -7.85
C VAL A 100 -4.41 4.12 -7.27
N GLN A 101 -4.61 5.31 -7.79
CA GLN A 101 -5.80 6.11 -7.47
C GLN A 101 -6.89 5.78 -8.49
N VAL A 102 -7.89 5.04 -8.04
CA VAL A 102 -9.12 4.86 -8.83
C VAL A 102 -9.89 6.18 -8.78
N LYS A 103 -10.13 6.77 -9.95
CA LYS A 103 -10.92 8.00 -10.05
C LYS A 103 -12.27 7.78 -9.36
N SER A 104 -12.78 8.82 -8.71
CA SER A 104 -14.10 8.82 -8.04
C SER A 104 -15.17 8.19 -8.93
N SER A 105 -16.10 7.43 -8.33
CA SER A 105 -17.19 6.83 -9.11
C SER A 105 -17.87 7.88 -10.02
N ALA A 106 -18.29 7.47 -11.19
CA ALA A 106 -18.97 8.36 -12.14
C ALA A 106 -20.10 9.19 -11.46
N GLN A 107 -20.85 8.56 -10.56
CA GLN A 107 -21.89 9.23 -9.77
C GLN A 107 -21.34 10.36 -8.88
N ARG A 108 -20.19 10.17 -8.20
CA ARG A 108 -19.58 11.22 -7.37
C ARG A 108 -19.05 12.38 -8.22
N LEU A 109 -18.47 12.07 -9.38
CA LEU A 109 -18.00 13.07 -10.33
C LEU A 109 -19.17 13.90 -10.85
N MET A 110 -20.28 13.26 -11.25
CA MET A 110 -21.47 13.95 -11.74
C MET A 110 -22.10 14.82 -10.66
N ARG A 111 -22.32 14.30 -9.43
CA ARG A 111 -22.83 15.10 -8.31
C ARG A 111 -21.97 16.34 -8.01
N ARG A 112 -20.63 16.20 -8.09
CA ARG A 112 -19.73 17.33 -7.89
C ARG A 112 -19.83 18.35 -9.02
N SER A 113 -19.99 17.91 -10.27
CA SER A 113 -20.13 18.76 -11.43
C SER A 113 -21.45 19.53 -11.41
N VAL A 114 -22.56 18.89 -11.03
CA VAL A 114 -23.84 19.55 -10.80
C VAL A 114 -23.75 20.56 -9.66
N LYS A 115 -23.18 20.18 -8.52
CA LYS A 115 -23.02 21.10 -7.38
C LYS A 115 -22.17 22.33 -7.70
N LYS A 116 -21.23 22.21 -8.65
CA LYS A 116 -20.38 23.32 -9.12
C LYS A 116 -21.00 24.11 -10.29
N GLY A 117 -22.21 23.74 -10.73
CA GLY A 117 -22.90 24.40 -11.85
C GLY A 117 -22.27 24.14 -13.22
N TRP A 118 -21.41 23.13 -13.35
CA TRP A 118 -20.75 22.78 -14.62
C TRP A 118 -21.61 21.90 -15.52
N LEU A 119 -22.62 21.22 -14.95
CA LEU A 119 -23.55 20.35 -15.63
C LEU A 119 -24.93 20.51 -14.99
N THR A 120 -25.99 20.36 -15.81
CA THR A 120 -27.36 20.15 -15.31
C THR A 120 -27.50 18.71 -14.77
N GLU A 121 -28.57 18.45 -14.02
CA GLU A 121 -28.90 17.10 -13.55
C GLU A 121 -29.16 16.13 -14.70
N GLU A 122 -29.82 16.61 -15.77
CA GLU A 122 -30.14 15.85 -16.98
C GLU A 122 -28.87 15.47 -17.76
N GLU A 123 -27.95 16.43 -17.96
CA GLU A 123 -26.63 16.16 -18.58
C GLU A 123 -25.80 15.21 -17.77
N ALA A 124 -25.83 15.31 -16.43
CA ALA A 124 -25.15 14.42 -15.55
C ALA A 124 -25.68 12.97 -15.61
N GLN A 125 -27.02 12.82 -15.71
CA GLN A 125 -27.67 11.52 -15.92
C GLN A 125 -27.32 10.90 -17.27
N GLN A 126 -27.36 11.66 -18.36
CA GLN A 126 -26.96 11.17 -19.67
C GLN A 126 -25.49 10.71 -19.71
N ARG A 127 -24.57 11.47 -19.09
CA ARG A 127 -23.17 11.08 -19.00
C ARG A 127 -22.96 9.83 -18.13
N LEU A 128 -23.76 9.64 -17.09
CA LEU A 128 -23.70 8.41 -16.28
C LEU A 128 -24.03 7.15 -17.08
N LEU A 129 -24.96 7.23 -18.02
CA LEU A 129 -25.35 6.10 -18.89
C LEU A 129 -24.22 5.67 -19.85
N THR A 130 -23.34 6.61 -20.21
CA THR A 130 -22.23 6.36 -21.14
C THR A 130 -20.89 6.10 -20.45
N MET A 131 -20.76 6.44 -19.16
CA MET A 131 -19.52 6.22 -18.39
C MET A 131 -19.46 4.80 -17.86
N GLN A 132 -18.52 4.01 -18.36
CA GLN A 132 -18.12 2.77 -17.70
C GLN A 132 -17.41 3.11 -16.36
N GLU A 133 -17.91 2.56 -15.27
CA GLU A 133 -17.20 2.63 -13.99
C GLU A 133 -15.85 1.91 -14.14
N ALA A 134 -14.76 2.63 -13.90
CA ALA A 134 -13.44 2.01 -13.85
C ALA A 134 -13.38 1.11 -12.60
N ARG A 135 -13.73 -0.15 -12.78
CA ARG A 135 -13.48 -1.19 -11.76
C ARG A 135 -12.04 -1.62 -11.87
N THR A 136 -11.42 -1.89 -10.73
CA THR A 136 -10.08 -2.45 -10.65
C THR A 136 -10.12 -3.69 -9.79
N ASP A 137 -9.47 -4.76 -10.26
CA ASP A 137 -9.30 -6.01 -9.54
C ASP A 137 -8.00 -6.02 -8.71
N LEU A 138 -7.36 -4.84 -8.59
CA LEU A 138 -6.14 -4.69 -7.80
C LEU A 138 -6.41 -4.94 -6.31
N PRO A 139 -5.48 -5.61 -5.61
CA PRO A 139 -5.55 -5.74 -4.16
C PRO A 139 -5.59 -4.36 -3.50
N TRP A 140 -6.33 -4.25 -2.42
CA TRP A 140 -6.52 -3.01 -1.71
C TRP A 140 -6.58 -3.20 -0.20
N LEU A 141 -6.20 -2.16 0.52
CA LEU A 141 -6.33 -2.05 1.97
C LEU A 141 -7.33 -0.96 2.32
N ASN A 142 -8.17 -1.22 3.33
CA ASN A 142 -9.10 -0.21 3.83
C ASN A 142 -8.43 0.57 4.97
N LEU A 143 -7.99 1.78 4.69
CA LEU A 143 -7.27 2.63 5.62
C LEU A 143 -8.14 3.81 6.06
N ARG A 144 -7.81 4.38 7.23
CA ARG A 144 -8.43 5.59 7.74
C ARG A 144 -7.42 6.75 7.66
N SER A 145 -7.84 7.85 7.04
CA SER A 145 -7.05 9.07 6.97
C SER A 145 -6.91 9.70 8.35
N LEU A 146 -5.69 10.00 8.77
CA LEU A 146 -5.44 10.67 10.05
C LEU A 146 -5.88 12.14 10.02
N SER A 147 -5.76 12.81 8.87
CA SER A 147 -6.11 14.23 8.74
C SER A 147 -7.60 14.49 8.61
N THR A 148 -8.34 13.59 7.96
CA THR A 148 -9.77 13.78 7.68
C THR A 148 -10.68 12.80 8.42
N GLY A 149 -10.13 11.75 9.04
CA GLY A 149 -10.87 10.68 9.68
C GLY A 149 -11.66 9.77 8.72
N GLN A 150 -11.61 10.05 7.41
CA GLN A 150 -12.37 9.30 6.40
C GLN A 150 -11.68 7.98 6.04
N SER A 151 -12.47 6.94 5.84
CA SER A 151 -11.99 5.67 5.29
C SER A 151 -11.77 5.77 3.79
N PHE A 152 -10.69 5.16 3.30
CA PHE A 152 -10.38 5.09 1.87
C PHE A 152 -9.72 3.76 1.51
N LYS A 153 -9.85 3.36 0.25
CA LYS A 153 -9.16 2.18 -0.29
C LYS A 153 -7.80 2.59 -0.86
N LEU A 154 -6.75 1.98 -0.35
CA LEU A 154 -5.41 2.05 -0.91
C LEU A 154 -5.24 0.89 -1.90
N PHE A 155 -5.41 1.13 -3.18
CA PHE A 155 -5.16 0.12 -4.23
C PHE A 155 -3.67 0.04 -4.52
N ILE A 156 -3.17 -1.19 -4.63
CA ILE A 156 -1.75 -1.50 -4.78
C ILE A 156 -1.55 -2.23 -6.09
N ARG A 157 -0.61 -1.76 -6.90
CA ARG A 157 -0.19 -2.44 -8.12
C ARG A 157 1.24 -2.92 -7.94
N HIS A 158 1.43 -4.20 -8.12
CA HIS A 158 2.74 -4.79 -8.37
C HIS A 158 3.00 -4.70 -9.87
N GLY A 159 3.96 -3.87 -10.27
CA GLY A 159 4.33 -3.64 -11.66
C GLY A 159 4.95 -4.88 -12.32
N GLU A 160 5.43 -4.72 -13.54
CA GLU A 160 6.14 -5.77 -14.25
C GLU A 160 7.48 -6.10 -13.58
N LEU A 161 7.98 -7.30 -13.82
CA LEU A 161 9.29 -7.73 -13.38
C LEU A 161 10.36 -7.12 -14.28
N LEU A 162 11.35 -6.49 -13.68
CA LEU A 162 12.48 -5.87 -14.34
C LEU A 162 13.75 -6.67 -14.06
N SER A 163 14.68 -6.69 -15.02
CA SER A 163 15.98 -7.36 -14.90
C SER A 163 17.03 -6.52 -14.17
N ALA A 164 16.73 -5.27 -13.85
CA ALA A 164 17.64 -4.37 -13.15
C ALA A 164 16.88 -3.48 -12.14
N PRO A 165 17.51 -3.10 -11.02
CA PRO A 165 16.91 -2.22 -10.04
C PRO A 165 16.78 -0.78 -10.58
N VAL A 166 15.70 -0.11 -10.23
CA VAL A 166 15.52 1.32 -10.45
C VAL A 166 15.56 2.03 -9.09
N SER A 167 16.54 2.90 -8.91
CA SER A 167 16.69 3.70 -7.69
C SER A 167 15.67 4.82 -7.62
N GLY A 168 15.30 5.22 -6.39
CA GLY A 168 14.39 6.33 -6.16
C GLY A 168 13.89 6.34 -4.71
N LEU A 169 12.94 7.23 -4.44
CA LEU A 169 12.36 7.39 -3.11
C LEU A 169 10.99 6.69 -3.02
N PHE A 170 10.69 6.26 -1.83
CA PHE A 170 9.40 5.69 -1.45
C PHE A 170 8.61 6.72 -0.63
N THR A 171 7.31 6.70 -0.79
CA THR A 171 6.39 7.52 0.02
C THR A 171 6.37 7.01 1.48
N SER A 172 5.69 7.75 2.35
CA SER A 172 5.42 7.28 3.72
C SER A 172 4.58 5.99 3.81
N TYR A 173 4.02 5.52 2.70
CA TYR A 173 3.41 4.20 2.59
C TYR A 173 4.40 3.11 2.15
N GLY A 174 5.67 3.43 1.92
CA GLY A 174 6.64 2.51 1.36
C GLY A 174 6.39 2.16 -0.12
N LEU A 175 5.58 2.95 -0.83
CA LEU A 175 5.20 2.75 -2.23
C LEU A 175 5.92 3.78 -3.11
N SER A 176 6.26 3.39 -4.33
CA SER A 176 6.86 4.28 -5.32
C SER A 176 6.22 4.09 -6.69
N ALA A 177 6.18 5.16 -7.49
CA ALA A 177 5.76 5.08 -8.88
C ALA A 177 6.89 4.61 -9.82
N THR A 178 8.15 4.69 -9.37
CA THR A 178 9.34 4.42 -10.20
C THR A 178 10.35 3.50 -9.54
N ALA A 179 10.67 3.73 -8.26
CA ALA A 179 11.64 2.91 -7.55
C ALA A 179 11.16 1.48 -7.37
N THR A 180 12.09 0.53 -7.47
CA THR A 180 11.81 -0.90 -7.39
C THR A 180 12.29 -1.51 -6.09
N VAL A 181 11.69 -2.62 -5.72
CA VAL A 181 12.13 -3.51 -4.64
C VAL A 181 12.59 -4.84 -5.23
N PRO A 182 13.54 -5.55 -4.60
CA PRO A 182 13.88 -6.93 -4.96
C PRO A 182 12.64 -7.82 -4.90
N TRP A 183 12.53 -8.74 -5.86
CA TRP A 183 11.39 -9.67 -5.93
C TRP A 183 11.87 -11.11 -5.90
N PHE A 184 11.42 -11.87 -4.90
CA PHE A 184 11.76 -13.27 -4.63
C PHE A 184 10.67 -13.95 -3.81
#